data_1311a557c396c9ced9e10a6842899746
#
_entry.id   1311a557c396c9ced9e10a6842899746
#
_cell.length_a   1.000
_cell.length_b   1.000
_cell.length_c   1.000
_cell.angle_alpha   90.00
_cell.angle_beta   90.00
_cell.angle_gamma   90.00
#
_symmetry.space_group_name_H-M   'P 1'
#
loop_
_entity.id
_entity.type
_entity.pdbx_description
1 polymer ?
#
loop_
_entity_poly.entity_id
_entity_poly.type
_entity_poly.pdbx_seq_one_letter_code
_entity_poly.pdbx_strand_id
1 'polypeptide(L)'
;HTRCSVVSGLGDVYKRQLQKAAAGEVDPLTITAYQYDLVCNGVELSSGAVRNHDPEIMIEAFKLVRLGEEDVKAKFPAMYNAFCYGAPPHAGIAPGVDRMVMLLAGAETIREVIPFPMNKNAQDVMMGAPGKVDQKQLDELHIACTKVEE
;
A
#
# COMPACT_ATOMS: atom_id res chain seq x y z
N HIS A 1 -12.74 -8.99 -17.11
CA HIS A 1 -11.71 -9.62 -16.28
C HIS A 1 -10.41 -8.84 -16.39
N THR A 2 -10.26 -7.81 -15.58
CA THR A 2 -8.97 -7.14 -15.43
C THR A 2 -8.21 -7.94 -14.39
N ARG A 3 -7.26 -8.77 -14.82
CA ARG A 3 -6.27 -9.35 -13.92
C ARG A 3 -5.37 -8.23 -13.48
N CYS A 4 -5.54 -7.74 -12.27
CA CYS A 4 -4.53 -6.95 -11.59
C CYS A 4 -3.59 -7.92 -10.88
N SER A 5 -2.54 -8.35 -11.58
CA SER A 5 -1.41 -9.03 -10.98
C SER A 5 -0.48 -7.96 -10.42
N VAL A 6 -0.81 -7.44 -9.26
CA VAL A 6 0.11 -6.60 -8.50
C VAL A 6 0.43 -7.37 -7.23
N VAL A 7 1.70 -7.68 -7.06
CA VAL A 7 2.28 -8.10 -5.79
C VAL A 7 2.28 -6.86 -4.88
N SER A 8 1.11 -6.42 -4.48
CA SER A 8 0.93 -5.37 -3.49
C SER A 8 0.08 -5.92 -2.36
N GLY A 9 0.74 -6.37 -1.36
CA GLY A 9 0.14 -6.89 -0.15
C GLY A 9 0.59 -8.31 0.10
N LEU A 10 1.31 -8.48 1.17
CA LEU A 10 1.63 -9.75 1.80
C LEU A 10 0.32 -10.34 2.35
N GLY A 11 -0.60 -10.70 1.45
CA GLY A 11 -1.74 -11.53 1.77
C GLY A 11 -1.28 -12.91 2.18
N ASP A 12 -2.16 -13.73 2.74
CA ASP A 12 -1.81 -15.09 3.14
C ASP A 12 -1.33 -15.89 1.91
N VAL A 13 -0.01 -15.91 1.78
CA VAL A 13 0.70 -16.67 0.75
C VAL A 13 0.99 -18.02 1.37
N TYR A 14 0.70 -19.09 0.66
CA TYR A 14 1.03 -20.41 1.15
C TYR A 14 2.50 -20.53 1.50
N LYS A 15 2.83 -20.77 2.76
CA LYS A 15 4.20 -20.98 3.27
C LYS A 15 5.02 -21.87 2.34
N ARG A 16 4.39 -22.93 1.79
CA ARG A 16 5.00 -23.86 0.85
C ARG A 16 5.37 -23.23 -0.49
N GLN A 17 4.62 -22.24 -1.00
CA GLN A 17 4.94 -21.52 -2.23
C GLN A 17 6.14 -20.60 -2.03
N LEU A 18 6.20 -19.89 -0.90
CA LEU A 18 7.34 -19.05 -0.55
C LEU A 18 8.62 -19.86 -0.40
N GLN A 19 8.56 -21.01 0.29
CA GLN A 19 9.71 -21.89 0.45
C GLN A 19 10.23 -22.40 -0.89
N LYS A 20 9.35 -22.76 -1.81
CA LYS A 20 9.72 -23.17 -3.17
C LYS A 20 10.34 -22.03 -3.98
N ALA A 21 9.79 -20.83 -3.86
CA ALA A 21 10.35 -19.65 -4.52
C ALA A 21 11.72 -19.28 -3.96
N ALA A 22 11.89 -19.36 -2.64
CA ALA A 22 13.18 -19.15 -1.98
C ALA A 22 14.24 -20.20 -2.39
N ALA A 23 13.80 -21.42 -2.66
CA ALA A 23 14.65 -22.50 -3.18
C ALA A 23 14.92 -22.39 -4.71
N GLY A 24 14.33 -21.42 -5.40
CA GLY A 24 14.44 -21.27 -6.85
C GLY A 24 13.67 -22.31 -7.68
N GLU A 25 12.78 -23.08 -7.05
CA GLU A 25 11.96 -24.10 -7.71
C GLU A 25 10.77 -23.53 -8.48
N VAL A 26 10.31 -22.33 -8.09
CA VAL A 26 9.14 -21.65 -8.66
C VAL A 26 9.48 -20.18 -8.84
N ASP A 27 9.05 -19.60 -9.96
CA ASP A 27 9.16 -18.16 -10.20
C ASP A 27 8.33 -17.40 -9.15
N PRO A 28 8.95 -16.48 -8.38
CA PRO A 28 8.23 -15.64 -7.40
C PRO A 28 7.01 -14.91 -7.97
N LEU A 29 7.04 -14.57 -9.27
CA LEU A 29 5.93 -13.90 -9.94
C LEU A 29 4.70 -14.80 -10.16
N THR A 30 4.84 -16.11 -9.98
CA THR A 30 3.71 -17.06 -10.07
C THR A 30 3.02 -17.35 -8.75
N ILE A 31 3.53 -16.78 -7.66
CA ILE A 31 2.94 -16.94 -6.33
C ILE A 31 1.57 -16.25 -6.31
N THR A 32 0.56 -16.98 -5.83
CA THR A 32 -0.80 -16.45 -5.66
C THR A 32 -1.08 -16.09 -4.21
N ALA A 33 -1.89 -15.06 -4.02
CA ALA A 33 -2.37 -14.63 -2.71
C ALA A 33 -3.88 -14.54 -2.67
N TYR A 34 -4.49 -14.65 -1.50
CA TYR A 34 -5.91 -14.44 -1.29
C TYR A 34 -6.23 -12.96 -1.24
N GLN A 35 -6.28 -12.34 -2.41
CA GLN A 35 -6.69 -10.95 -2.58
C GLN A 35 -8.05 -10.89 -3.25
N TYR A 36 -8.83 -9.87 -2.91
CA TYR A 36 -10.15 -9.65 -3.47
C TYR A 36 -10.47 -8.17 -3.59
N ASP A 37 -11.17 -7.82 -4.65
CA ASP A 37 -11.65 -6.47 -4.90
C ASP A 37 -13.17 -6.48 -5.06
N LEU A 38 -13.82 -5.46 -4.51
CA LEU A 38 -15.22 -5.17 -4.77
C LEU A 38 -15.30 -4.16 -5.91
N VAL A 39 -15.89 -4.59 -7.02
CA VAL A 39 -16.05 -3.74 -8.22
C VAL A 39 -17.54 -3.50 -8.49
N CYS A 40 -17.91 -2.25 -8.73
CA CYS A 40 -19.24 -1.87 -9.12
C CYS A 40 -19.19 -0.94 -10.34
N ASN A 41 -19.96 -1.25 -11.38
CA ASN A 41 -19.99 -0.48 -12.62
C ASN A 41 -18.61 -0.20 -13.24
N GLY A 42 -17.68 -1.13 -13.13
CA GLY A 42 -16.32 -0.97 -13.61
C GLY A 42 -15.39 -0.14 -12.70
N VAL A 43 -15.88 0.33 -11.56
CA VAL A 43 -15.10 1.07 -10.55
C VAL A 43 -14.76 0.13 -9.40
N GLU A 44 -13.48 0.01 -9.08
CA GLU A 44 -13.02 -0.67 -7.86
C GLU A 44 -13.41 0.18 -6.65
N LEU A 45 -14.33 -0.32 -5.84
CA LEU A 45 -14.81 0.35 -4.64
C LEU A 45 -13.99 0.01 -3.39
N SER A 46 -13.43 -1.17 -3.38
CA SER A 46 -12.72 -1.66 -2.20
C SER A 46 -11.74 -2.75 -2.59
N SER A 47 -10.65 -2.82 -1.87
CA SER A 47 -9.65 -3.86 -1.99
C SER A 47 -9.39 -4.51 -0.63
N GLY A 48 -9.10 -5.79 -0.64
CA GLY A 48 -8.87 -6.55 0.56
C GLY A 48 -8.00 -7.78 0.36
N ALA A 49 -7.65 -8.41 1.47
CA ALA A 49 -6.93 -9.68 1.44
C ALA A 49 -7.12 -10.47 2.74
N VAL A 50 -6.97 -11.78 2.68
CA VAL A 50 -6.63 -12.58 3.85
C VAL A 50 -5.19 -12.22 4.22
N ARG A 51 -4.98 -11.82 5.47
CA ARG A 51 -3.71 -11.26 5.91
C ARG A 51 -2.75 -12.35 6.38
N ASN A 52 -1.46 -12.14 6.12
CA ASN A 52 -0.45 -12.91 6.79
C ASN A 52 -0.41 -12.55 8.29
N HIS A 53 -0.30 -13.54 9.14
CA HIS A 53 -0.23 -13.41 10.60
C HIS A 53 0.90 -14.25 11.21
N ASP A 54 1.64 -15.00 10.37
CA ASP A 54 2.77 -15.84 10.77
C ASP A 54 4.09 -15.05 10.58
N PRO A 55 4.89 -14.85 11.64
CA PRO A 55 6.15 -14.11 11.55
C PRO A 55 7.19 -14.77 10.64
N GLU A 56 7.20 -16.11 10.53
CA GLU A 56 8.12 -16.81 9.64
C GLU A 56 7.76 -16.56 8.17
N ILE A 57 6.46 -16.63 7.83
CA ILE A 57 5.97 -16.31 6.49
C ILE A 57 6.29 -14.85 6.16
N MET A 58 6.15 -13.93 7.11
CA MET A 58 6.50 -12.53 6.92
C MET A 58 7.98 -12.38 6.50
N ILE A 59 8.89 -13.00 7.25
CA ILE A 59 10.32 -12.94 6.96
C ILE A 59 10.62 -13.51 5.56
N GLU A 60 10.09 -14.69 5.24
CA GLU A 60 10.33 -15.33 3.94
C GLU A 60 9.78 -14.48 2.78
N ALA A 61 8.61 -13.87 2.94
CA ALA A 61 8.05 -12.98 1.94
C ALA A 61 8.90 -11.71 1.74
N PHE A 62 9.41 -11.12 2.82
CA PHE A 62 10.29 -9.95 2.73
C PHE A 62 11.64 -10.28 2.09
N LYS A 63 12.17 -11.50 2.27
CA LYS A 63 13.39 -11.94 1.57
C LYS A 63 13.24 -11.92 0.05
N LEU A 64 12.06 -12.21 -0.49
CA LEU A 64 11.81 -12.14 -1.94
C LEU A 64 11.98 -10.72 -2.50
N VAL A 65 11.73 -9.70 -1.68
CA VAL A 65 11.95 -8.30 -2.03
C VAL A 65 13.28 -7.75 -1.50
N ARG A 66 14.22 -8.63 -1.17
CA ARG A 66 15.59 -8.33 -0.73
C ARG A 66 15.67 -7.61 0.62
N LEU A 67 14.69 -7.81 1.49
CA LEU A 67 14.73 -7.34 2.88
C LEU A 67 14.94 -8.54 3.79
N GLY A 68 16.02 -8.52 4.57
CA GLY A 68 16.34 -9.58 5.53
C GLY A 68 15.51 -9.46 6.82
N GLU A 69 15.69 -10.43 7.70
CA GLU A 69 15.03 -10.46 9.01
C GLU A 69 15.34 -9.21 9.85
N GLU A 70 16.60 -8.75 9.82
CA GLU A 70 17.02 -7.54 10.53
C GLU A 70 16.33 -6.28 9.96
N ASP A 71 16.15 -6.21 8.64
CA ASP A 71 15.38 -5.13 8.02
C ASP A 71 13.92 -5.13 8.49
N VAL A 72 13.30 -6.32 8.57
CA VAL A 72 11.91 -6.47 9.03
C VAL A 72 11.80 -6.00 10.47
N LYS A 73 12.69 -6.42 11.36
CA LYS A 73 12.72 -6.02 12.76
C LYS A 73 12.97 -4.52 12.94
N ALA A 74 13.83 -3.93 12.12
CA ALA A 74 14.16 -2.52 12.18
C ALA A 74 13.07 -1.61 11.60
N LYS A 75 12.48 -2.00 10.45
CA LYS A 75 11.52 -1.16 9.71
C LYS A 75 10.07 -1.40 10.13
N PHE A 76 9.73 -2.60 10.59
CA PHE A 76 8.38 -3.04 10.94
C PHE A 76 8.28 -3.68 12.33
N PRO A 77 8.93 -3.11 13.37
CA PRO A 77 9.02 -3.76 14.68
C PRO A 77 7.65 -4.03 15.32
N ALA A 78 6.71 -3.09 15.21
CA ALA A 78 5.39 -3.24 15.81
C ALA A 78 4.61 -4.43 15.23
N MET A 79 4.62 -4.57 13.90
CA MET A 79 3.92 -5.65 13.22
C MET A 79 4.60 -7.01 13.47
N TYR A 80 5.93 -7.06 13.38
CA TYR A 80 6.69 -8.27 13.65
C TYR A 80 6.45 -8.77 15.08
N ASN A 81 6.55 -7.89 16.06
CA ASN A 81 6.30 -8.24 17.46
C ASN A 81 4.87 -8.71 17.69
N ALA A 82 3.87 -8.04 17.10
CA ALA A 82 2.48 -8.46 17.20
C ALA A 82 2.27 -9.88 16.67
N PHE A 83 2.89 -10.24 15.58
CA PHE A 83 2.82 -11.60 15.02
C PHE A 83 3.52 -12.63 15.91
N CYS A 84 4.65 -12.27 16.52
CA CYS A 84 5.35 -13.13 17.47
C CYS A 84 4.53 -13.40 18.74
N TYR A 85 3.63 -12.49 19.14
CA TYR A 85 2.71 -12.69 20.24
C TYR A 85 1.49 -13.57 19.89
N GLY A 86 1.35 -13.99 18.64
CA GLY A 86 0.31 -14.89 18.20
C GLY A 86 -0.93 -14.16 17.68
N ALA A 87 -0.76 -13.36 16.62
CA ALA A 87 -1.89 -12.75 15.93
C ALA A 87 -2.84 -13.83 15.38
N PRO A 88 -4.17 -13.69 15.53
CA PRO A 88 -5.12 -14.63 14.97
C PRO A 88 -5.17 -14.54 13.44
N PRO A 89 -5.60 -15.61 12.74
CA PRO A 89 -5.97 -15.53 11.34
C PRO A 89 -7.01 -14.42 11.14
N HIS A 90 -6.77 -13.51 10.19
CA HIS A 90 -7.63 -12.37 9.95
C HIS A 90 -7.63 -11.97 8.47
N ALA A 91 -8.67 -11.25 8.09
CA ALA A 91 -8.81 -10.65 6.78
C ALA A 91 -9.22 -9.18 6.94
N GLY A 92 -9.05 -8.40 5.89
CA GLY A 92 -9.44 -7.00 5.91
C GLY A 92 -9.90 -6.53 4.55
N ILE A 93 -10.74 -5.50 4.56
CA ILE A 93 -11.22 -4.81 3.38
C ILE A 93 -11.15 -3.30 3.62
N ALA A 94 -10.77 -2.54 2.61
CA ALA A 94 -10.61 -1.09 2.68
C ALA A 94 -11.57 -0.41 1.68
N PRO A 95 -12.80 -0.06 2.10
CA PRO A 95 -13.75 0.62 1.24
C PRO A 95 -13.32 2.06 0.91
N GLY A 96 -13.34 2.41 -0.37
CA GLY A 96 -13.10 3.77 -0.83
C GLY A 96 -14.36 4.62 -0.72
N VAL A 97 -14.51 5.36 0.37
CA VAL A 97 -15.72 6.16 0.64
C VAL A 97 -16.02 7.16 -0.49
N ASP A 98 -15.03 7.88 -0.98
CA ASP A 98 -15.20 8.84 -2.06
C ASP A 98 -15.69 8.18 -3.36
N ARG A 99 -15.20 6.98 -3.68
CA ARG A 99 -15.69 6.22 -4.84
C ARG A 99 -17.12 5.75 -4.67
N MET A 100 -17.50 5.35 -3.45
CA MET A 100 -18.89 4.99 -3.14
C MET A 100 -19.82 6.19 -3.29
N VAL A 101 -19.41 7.36 -2.77
CA VAL A 101 -20.17 8.61 -2.90
C VAL A 101 -20.29 9.02 -4.37
N MET A 102 -19.20 8.92 -5.15
CA MET A 102 -19.21 9.18 -6.59
C MET A 102 -20.28 8.36 -7.32
N LEU A 103 -20.34 7.05 -7.06
CA LEU A 103 -21.35 6.18 -7.69
C LEU A 103 -22.77 6.49 -7.23
N LEU A 104 -22.98 6.75 -5.94
CA LEU A 104 -24.29 7.10 -5.40
C LEU A 104 -24.81 8.45 -5.93
N ALA A 105 -23.91 9.40 -6.13
CA ALA A 105 -24.22 10.72 -6.71
C ALA A 105 -24.40 10.68 -8.24
N GLY A 106 -24.04 9.57 -8.90
CA GLY A 106 -24.03 9.49 -10.36
C GLY A 106 -22.98 10.38 -11.02
N ALA A 107 -21.91 10.74 -10.28
CA ALA A 107 -20.82 11.57 -10.76
C ALA A 107 -19.85 10.76 -11.65
N GLU A 108 -19.28 11.42 -12.66
CA GLU A 108 -18.36 10.78 -13.60
C GLU A 108 -16.95 10.65 -13.02
N THR A 109 -16.56 11.55 -12.14
CA THR A 109 -15.24 11.59 -11.54
C THR A 109 -15.27 11.78 -10.04
N ILE A 110 -14.29 11.21 -9.34
CA ILE A 110 -14.14 11.37 -7.88
C ILE A 110 -13.93 12.85 -7.49
N ARG A 111 -13.43 13.69 -8.41
CA ARG A 111 -13.20 15.11 -8.16
C ARG A 111 -14.48 15.91 -7.96
N GLU A 112 -15.61 15.40 -8.41
CA GLU A 112 -16.93 16.05 -8.26
C GLU A 112 -17.49 15.88 -6.85
N VAL A 113 -17.01 14.88 -6.11
CA VAL A 113 -17.50 14.56 -4.75
C VAL A 113 -16.47 14.87 -3.65
N ILE A 114 -15.24 15.18 -4.01
CA ILE A 114 -14.20 15.59 -3.06
C ILE A 114 -14.22 17.13 -2.96
N PRO A 115 -14.43 17.69 -1.76
CA PRO A 115 -14.24 19.11 -1.55
C PRO A 115 -12.76 19.46 -1.70
N PHE A 116 -12.41 20.49 -2.44
CA PHE A 116 -11.05 20.94 -2.70
C PHE A 116 -10.15 19.90 -3.40
N PRO A 117 -10.55 19.36 -4.56
CA PRO A 117 -9.76 18.37 -5.28
C PRO A 117 -8.50 19.01 -5.88
N MET A 118 -7.38 18.29 -5.80
CA MET A 118 -6.17 18.70 -6.52
C MET A 118 -6.31 18.48 -8.02
N ASN A 119 -5.64 19.32 -8.81
CA ASN A 119 -5.57 19.17 -10.25
C ASN A 119 -4.55 18.05 -10.66
N LYS A 120 -4.42 17.82 -11.98
CA LYS A 120 -3.50 16.79 -12.51
C LYS A 120 -2.03 17.03 -12.18
N ASN A 121 -1.65 18.26 -11.82
CA ASN A 121 -0.29 18.65 -11.45
C ASN A 121 -0.07 18.61 -9.93
N ALA A 122 -0.95 17.96 -9.18
CA ALA A 122 -0.94 17.90 -7.72
C ALA A 122 -0.98 19.29 -7.06
N GLN A 123 -1.73 20.23 -7.65
CA GLN A 123 -1.90 21.57 -7.12
C GLN A 123 -3.31 21.72 -6.53
N ASP A 124 -3.40 22.28 -5.34
CA ASP A 124 -4.64 22.79 -4.77
C ASP A 124 -4.82 24.23 -5.25
N VAL A 125 -5.73 24.43 -6.18
CA VAL A 125 -5.98 25.72 -6.80
C VAL A 125 -6.60 26.73 -5.83
N MET A 126 -7.37 26.25 -4.84
CA MET A 126 -8.00 27.12 -3.85
C MET A 126 -7.00 27.64 -2.81
N MET A 127 -6.13 26.75 -2.33
CA MET A 127 -5.15 27.10 -1.30
C MET A 127 -3.84 27.64 -1.91
N GLY A 128 -3.68 27.55 -3.24
CA GLY A 128 -2.44 27.93 -3.92
C GLY A 128 -1.26 27.02 -3.59
N ALA A 129 -1.52 25.78 -3.21
CA ALA A 129 -0.48 24.80 -2.90
C ALA A 129 -0.05 24.01 -4.17
N PRO A 130 1.22 23.55 -4.27
CA PRO A 130 2.31 23.80 -3.33
C PRO A 130 2.83 25.25 -3.38
N GLY A 131 3.13 25.80 -2.22
CA GLY A 131 3.73 27.13 -2.05
C GLY A 131 5.18 27.05 -1.56
N LYS A 132 5.89 28.16 -1.62
CA LYS A 132 7.22 28.25 -1.03
C LYS A 132 7.08 28.26 0.50
N VAL A 133 7.97 27.53 1.16
CA VAL A 133 8.10 27.55 2.62
C VAL A 133 9.03 28.70 3.01
N ASP A 134 8.71 29.39 4.09
CA ASP A 134 9.56 30.47 4.60
C ASP A 134 10.90 29.92 5.12
N GLN A 135 11.98 30.63 4.83
CA GLN A 135 13.33 30.23 5.26
C GLN A 135 13.40 29.99 6.78
N LYS A 136 12.71 30.81 7.56
CA LYS A 136 12.64 30.66 9.02
C LYS A 136 12.11 29.28 9.45
N GLN A 137 11.10 28.75 8.75
CA GLN A 137 10.56 27.42 9.05
C GLN A 137 11.54 26.30 8.70
N LEU A 138 12.29 26.46 7.61
CA LEU A 138 13.34 25.52 7.24
C LEU A 138 14.48 25.53 8.28
N ASP A 139 14.88 26.70 8.73
CA ASP A 139 15.94 26.87 9.72
C ASP A 139 15.54 26.28 11.07
N GLU A 140 14.30 26.47 11.52
CA GLU A 140 13.74 25.89 12.74
C GLU A 140 13.72 24.35 12.73
N LEU A 141 13.53 23.76 11.53
CA LEU A 141 13.51 22.32 11.33
C LEU A 141 14.87 21.73 10.97
N HIS A 142 15.91 22.55 10.86
CA HIS A 142 17.25 22.17 10.38
C HIS A 142 17.22 21.49 9.00
N ILE A 143 16.36 21.97 8.09
CA ILE A 143 16.20 21.48 6.72
C ILE A 143 16.84 22.49 5.75
N ALA A 144 17.63 21.98 4.83
CA ALA A 144 18.18 22.78 3.72
C ALA A 144 17.67 22.26 2.37
N CYS A 145 17.22 23.16 1.51
CA CYS A 145 16.93 22.84 0.12
C CYS A 145 18.23 22.89 -0.69
N THR A 146 18.73 21.74 -1.12
CA THR A 146 19.86 21.67 -2.07
C THR A 146 19.30 21.73 -3.49
N LYS A 147 19.82 22.64 -4.33
CA LYS A 147 19.56 22.60 -5.77
C LYS A 147 20.27 21.37 -6.33
N VAL A 148 19.52 20.47 -6.95
CA VAL A 148 20.12 19.47 -7.84
C VAL A 148 20.45 20.23 -9.11
N GLU A 149 21.74 20.40 -9.41
CA GLU A 149 22.18 20.90 -10.72
C GLU A 149 21.83 19.81 -11.75
N GLU A 150 20.99 20.16 -12.74
CA GLU A 150 20.67 19.32 -13.89
C GLU A 150 21.84 19.22 -14.85
#